data_caaa42f5208d567afc6f6154b6aac9f7
#
_entry.id   caaa42f5208d567afc6f6154b6aac9f7
#
_cell.length_a   1.000
_cell.length_b   1.000
_cell.length_c   1.000
_cell.angle_alpha   90.00
_cell.angle_beta   90.00
_cell.angle_gamma   90.00
#
_symmetry.space_group_name_H-M   'P 1'
#
loop_
_entity.id
_entity.type
_entity.pdbx_description
1 polymer ?
#
loop_
_entity_poly.entity_id
_entity_poly.type
_entity_poly.pdbx_seq_one_letter_code
_entity_poly.pdbx_strand_id
1 'polypeptide(L)'
;MAVAMLPETHAADGVVTANDAHLRALEAEAIHIMREVVAEFERPVMLYSIGKDSSVLLRLAQKAFYPGPIPFPLLHIDTTYKFREMIEFRDRYTAEIGARLIVHTNTEAIAEGTQPFLVGTKACCGALKTKSLLDALTAGGYDAAFGGARRDEERSRAKERIFSLRDANGQWDPKNQRPELWRLLNSRVRPGESIRVFPLSNWTEIDVWSYIHLEKIPVVPLYFAKEREVVVRGESLIALEQSFVPLLPGERPQHIMCRMRSIGCSPCTGAIRSTADTVPKIIEELVATKHSERQLRVIDHDQDGSMELKKREGYF
;
A
#
# COMPACT_ATOMS: atom_id res chain seq x y z
N MET A 1 39.29 -22.13 -30.79
CA MET A 1 38.58 -20.87 -30.44
C MET A 1 37.09 -21.08 -30.74
N ALA A 2 36.34 -21.36 -29.74
CA ALA A 2 34.88 -21.53 -29.86
C ALA A 2 34.22 -20.22 -29.41
N VAL A 3 33.55 -19.56 -30.36
CA VAL A 3 32.74 -18.36 -30.10
C VAL A 3 31.47 -18.83 -29.39
N ALA A 4 31.31 -18.46 -28.13
CA ALA A 4 30.09 -18.69 -27.39
C ALA A 4 28.96 -17.84 -28.00
N MET A 5 27.98 -18.48 -28.61
CA MET A 5 26.74 -17.84 -29.05
C MET A 5 25.96 -17.44 -27.81
N LEU A 6 25.66 -16.16 -27.68
CA LEU A 6 24.66 -15.62 -26.73
C LEU A 6 23.29 -16.21 -27.08
N PRO A 7 22.47 -16.59 -26.10
CA PRO A 7 21.12 -17.08 -26.38
C PRO A 7 20.27 -15.96 -26.98
N GLU A 8 19.61 -16.28 -28.09
CA GLU A 8 18.60 -15.44 -28.73
C GLU A 8 17.48 -15.14 -27.74
N THR A 9 17.26 -13.86 -27.47
CA THR A 9 16.12 -13.38 -26.71
C THR A 9 14.85 -13.63 -27.52
N HIS A 10 14.01 -14.54 -27.02
CA HIS A 10 12.70 -14.81 -27.62
C HIS A 10 11.83 -13.54 -27.56
N ALA A 11 11.36 -13.13 -28.74
CA ALA A 11 10.41 -12.05 -28.99
C ALA A 11 8.97 -12.42 -28.52
N ALA A 12 8.81 -12.77 -27.25
CA ALA A 12 7.52 -12.99 -26.61
C ALA A 12 7.23 -11.96 -25.48
N ASP A 13 8.18 -11.08 -25.16
CA ASP A 13 8.05 -10.05 -24.13
C ASP A 13 7.68 -8.67 -24.71
N GLY A 14 6.97 -8.64 -25.83
CA GLY A 14 6.58 -7.44 -26.58
C GLY A 14 5.49 -6.58 -25.92
N VAL A 15 5.16 -6.78 -24.65
CA VAL A 15 4.20 -5.95 -23.93
C VAL A 15 4.93 -5.27 -22.77
N VAL A 16 5.08 -3.96 -22.92
CA VAL A 16 5.44 -3.00 -21.87
C VAL A 16 6.94 -2.87 -21.60
N THR A 17 7.61 -2.26 -22.48
CA THR A 17 8.61 -1.29 -22.05
C THR A 17 7.87 0.01 -21.69
N ALA A 18 7.20 0.10 -20.54
CA ALA A 18 7.18 1.36 -19.85
C ALA A 18 8.62 1.79 -19.86
N ASN A 19 8.92 2.91 -20.52
CA ASN A 19 10.25 3.34 -20.89
C ASN A 19 11.24 3.02 -19.76
N ASP A 20 12.15 2.09 -19.94
CA ASP A 20 13.12 1.61 -18.93
C ASP A 20 13.82 2.80 -18.26
N ALA A 21 14.06 3.88 -19.02
CA ALA A 21 14.59 5.14 -18.54
C ALA A 21 13.63 5.86 -17.58
N HIS A 22 12.32 5.80 -17.79
CA HIS A 22 11.32 6.38 -16.90
C HIS A 22 11.30 5.65 -15.54
N LEU A 23 11.25 4.32 -15.54
CA LEU A 23 11.29 3.54 -14.29
C LEU A 23 12.60 3.74 -13.53
N ARG A 24 13.74 3.83 -14.21
CA ARG A 24 15.02 4.16 -13.58
C ARG A 24 15.05 5.56 -12.98
N ALA A 25 14.43 6.54 -13.62
CA ALA A 25 14.32 7.89 -13.07
C ALA A 25 13.45 7.91 -11.80
N LEU A 26 12.30 7.21 -11.82
CA LEU A 26 11.43 7.06 -10.65
C LEU A 26 12.13 6.30 -9.50
N GLU A 27 12.86 5.23 -9.81
CA GLU A 27 13.67 4.50 -8.84
C GLU A 27 14.73 5.40 -8.20
N ALA A 28 15.49 6.14 -9.01
CA ALA A 28 16.53 7.04 -8.53
C ALA A 28 15.97 8.14 -7.61
N GLU A 29 14.82 8.73 -7.98
CA GLU A 29 14.13 9.72 -7.15
C GLU A 29 13.70 9.09 -5.81
N ALA A 30 13.06 7.93 -5.83
CA ALA A 30 12.60 7.25 -4.62
C ALA A 30 13.76 6.85 -3.68
N ILE A 31 14.86 6.34 -4.23
CA ILE A 31 16.08 6.02 -3.49
C ILE A 31 16.70 7.27 -2.86
N HIS A 32 16.77 8.37 -3.61
CA HIS A 32 17.25 9.66 -3.09
C HIS A 32 16.40 10.12 -1.89
N ILE A 33 15.07 10.13 -2.04
CA ILE A 33 14.14 10.49 -0.97
C ILE A 33 14.37 9.63 0.29
N MET A 34 14.53 8.32 0.14
CA MET A 34 14.75 7.43 1.28
C MET A 34 16.06 7.71 2.00
N ARG A 35 17.13 8.01 1.26
CA ARG A 35 18.44 8.38 1.84
C ARG A 35 18.40 9.72 2.55
N GLU A 36 17.72 10.72 1.99
CA GLU A 36 17.49 12.02 2.63
C GLU A 36 16.77 11.85 3.97
N VAL A 37 15.71 11.03 4.02
CA VAL A 37 14.99 10.79 5.27
C VAL A 37 15.88 10.17 6.34
N VAL A 38 16.70 9.20 5.99
CA VAL A 38 17.60 8.56 6.98
C VAL A 38 18.73 9.51 7.43
N ALA A 39 19.11 10.47 6.58
CA ALA A 39 20.10 11.49 6.94
C ALA A 39 19.54 12.60 7.85
N GLU A 40 18.27 12.95 7.68
CA GLU A 40 17.63 14.11 8.33
C GLU A 40 16.82 13.77 9.59
N PHE A 41 16.32 12.52 9.70
CA PHE A 41 15.44 12.09 10.78
C PHE A 41 16.09 11.06 11.69
N GLU A 42 15.81 11.16 12.99
CA GLU A 42 16.42 10.28 13.99
C GLU A 42 15.75 8.90 14.04
N ARG A 43 14.44 8.85 13.85
CA ARG A 43 13.62 7.65 14.05
C ARG A 43 12.65 7.38 12.91
N PRO A 44 13.14 7.14 11.71
CA PRO A 44 12.27 6.78 10.59
C PRO A 44 11.66 5.38 10.77
N VAL A 45 10.47 5.18 10.19
CA VAL A 45 9.76 3.89 10.12
C VAL A 45 9.12 3.72 8.75
N MET A 46 9.01 2.49 8.25
CA MET A 46 8.26 2.24 7.02
C MET A 46 6.94 1.54 7.33
N LEU A 47 5.83 2.13 6.88
CA LEU A 47 4.52 1.51 6.99
C LEU A 47 4.39 0.39 5.97
N TYR A 48 4.22 -0.83 6.46
CA TYR A 48 4.17 -2.03 5.63
C TYR A 48 2.76 -2.62 5.63
N SER A 49 1.96 -2.21 4.63
CA SER A 49 0.57 -2.67 4.47
C SER A 49 0.45 -4.02 3.74
N ILE A 50 1.56 -4.59 3.27
CA ILE A 50 1.64 -5.82 2.46
C ILE A 50 1.05 -5.63 1.05
N GLY A 51 0.58 -4.43 0.71
CA GLY A 51 0.10 -4.08 -0.62
C GLY A 51 1.23 -3.95 -1.64
N LYS A 52 0.89 -3.95 -2.95
CA LYS A 52 1.86 -3.82 -4.05
C LYS A 52 2.78 -2.60 -3.89
N ASP A 53 2.22 -1.47 -3.50
CA ASP A 53 2.96 -0.22 -3.32
C ASP A 53 3.98 -0.32 -2.17
N SER A 54 3.58 -0.90 -1.03
CA SER A 54 4.50 -1.14 0.09
C SER A 54 5.55 -2.22 -0.21
N SER A 55 5.26 -3.17 -1.10
CA SER A 55 6.25 -4.15 -1.58
C SER A 55 7.30 -3.48 -2.48
N VAL A 56 6.88 -2.56 -3.35
CA VAL A 56 7.81 -1.73 -4.15
C VAL A 56 8.66 -0.85 -3.24
N LEU A 57 8.06 -0.17 -2.24
CA LEU A 57 8.80 0.61 -1.25
C LEU A 57 9.87 -0.23 -0.53
N LEU A 58 9.51 -1.43 -0.11
CA LEU A 58 10.44 -2.33 0.57
C LEU A 58 11.62 -2.72 -0.33
N ARG A 59 11.35 -3.01 -1.62
CA ARG A 59 12.41 -3.29 -2.60
C ARG A 59 13.32 -2.08 -2.83
N LEU A 60 12.75 -0.88 -2.94
CA LEU A 60 13.50 0.37 -3.07
C LEU A 60 14.38 0.63 -1.84
N ALA A 61 13.87 0.36 -0.62
CA ALA A 61 14.65 0.45 0.61
C ALA A 61 15.84 -0.53 0.61
N GLN A 62 15.65 -1.77 0.18
CA GLN A 62 16.75 -2.72 0.02
C GLN A 62 17.83 -2.17 -0.93
N LYS A 63 17.44 -1.59 -2.07
CA LYS A 63 18.38 -0.99 -3.03
C LYS A 63 19.04 0.28 -2.50
N ALA A 64 18.29 1.13 -1.78
CA ALA A 64 18.78 2.38 -1.25
C ALA A 64 19.95 2.20 -0.26
N PHE A 65 19.90 1.12 0.53
CA PHE A 65 20.88 0.87 1.61
C PHE A 65 21.81 -0.31 1.35
N TYR A 66 21.71 -0.95 0.16
CA TYR A 66 22.65 -2.02 -0.21
C TYR A 66 24.11 -1.52 -0.18
N PRO A 67 25.09 -2.33 0.35
CA PRO A 67 24.96 -3.71 0.84
C PRO A 67 24.52 -3.84 2.31
N GLY A 68 24.24 -2.75 3.01
CA GLY A 68 23.80 -2.77 4.40
C GLY A 68 22.33 -3.18 4.55
N PRO A 69 21.89 -3.49 5.77
CA PRO A 69 20.48 -3.74 6.08
C PRO A 69 19.67 -2.44 5.99
N ILE A 70 18.35 -2.57 5.88
CA ILE A 70 17.43 -1.44 5.97
C ILE A 70 17.55 -0.81 7.37
N PRO A 71 17.88 0.49 7.51
CA PRO A 71 18.22 1.10 8.80
C PRO A 71 17.03 1.43 9.70
N PHE A 72 15.81 1.17 9.27
CA PHE A 72 14.57 1.44 10.00
C PHE A 72 13.65 0.21 10.03
N PRO A 73 12.72 0.11 11.01
CA PRO A 73 11.78 -0.98 11.08
C PRO A 73 10.64 -0.84 10.07
N LEU A 74 10.01 -1.98 9.77
CA LEU A 74 8.71 -2.06 9.12
C LEU A 74 7.63 -2.05 10.22
N LEU A 75 6.61 -1.20 10.07
CA LEU A 75 5.45 -1.15 10.97
C LEU A 75 4.21 -1.64 10.24
N HIS A 76 3.64 -2.74 10.72
CA HIS A 76 2.37 -3.27 10.25
C HIS A 76 1.27 -3.04 11.29
N ILE A 77 0.17 -2.42 10.86
CA ILE A 77 -1.04 -2.30 11.69
C ILE A 77 -1.94 -3.49 11.40
N ASP A 78 -2.05 -4.37 12.37
CA ASP A 78 -2.93 -5.53 12.29
C ASP A 78 -4.30 -5.21 12.87
N THR A 79 -5.32 -5.32 12.03
CA THR A 79 -6.71 -5.08 12.40
C THR A 79 -7.44 -6.36 12.78
N THR A 80 -6.75 -7.52 12.77
CA THR A 80 -7.30 -8.89 12.91
C THR A 80 -8.26 -9.35 11.79
N TYR A 81 -8.64 -8.44 10.89
CA TYR A 81 -9.52 -8.73 9.73
C TYR A 81 -8.76 -8.86 8.41
N LYS A 82 -7.44 -9.11 8.46
CA LYS A 82 -6.65 -9.32 7.25
C LYS A 82 -6.88 -10.70 6.66
N PHE A 83 -6.69 -10.82 5.34
CA PHE A 83 -6.62 -12.14 4.70
C PHE A 83 -5.46 -12.95 5.29
N ARG A 84 -5.68 -14.24 5.49
CA ARG A 84 -4.66 -15.15 5.99
C ARG A 84 -3.42 -15.18 5.08
N GLU A 85 -3.64 -15.18 3.76
CA GLU A 85 -2.57 -15.11 2.75
C GLU A 85 -1.68 -13.86 2.94
N MET A 86 -2.23 -12.73 3.41
CA MET A 86 -1.43 -11.53 3.72
C MET A 86 -0.51 -11.75 4.91
N ILE A 87 -1.03 -12.30 6.00
CA ILE A 87 -0.27 -12.51 7.23
C ILE A 87 0.85 -13.52 6.98
N GLU A 88 0.55 -14.65 6.33
CA GLU A 88 1.53 -15.67 5.97
C GLU A 88 2.63 -15.11 5.04
N PHE A 89 2.26 -14.31 4.06
CA PHE A 89 3.21 -13.65 3.18
C PHE A 89 4.09 -12.66 3.95
N ARG A 90 3.50 -11.81 4.79
CA ARG A 90 4.20 -10.83 5.62
C ARG A 90 5.30 -11.50 6.44
N ASP A 91 4.92 -12.49 7.23
CA ASP A 91 5.82 -13.13 8.19
C ASP A 91 6.95 -13.86 7.49
N ARG A 92 6.63 -14.61 6.43
CA ARG A 92 7.63 -15.30 5.61
C ARG A 92 8.59 -14.32 4.94
N TYR A 93 8.07 -13.31 4.21
CA TYR A 93 8.90 -12.45 3.38
C TYR A 93 9.78 -11.51 4.22
N THR A 94 9.26 -10.97 5.32
CA THR A 94 10.07 -10.13 6.21
C THR A 94 11.19 -10.91 6.90
N ALA A 95 10.94 -12.16 7.28
CA ALA A 95 11.98 -13.05 7.81
C ALA A 95 13.04 -13.40 6.76
N GLU A 96 12.62 -13.71 5.51
CA GLU A 96 13.50 -14.04 4.40
C GLU A 96 14.51 -12.93 4.10
N ILE A 97 14.05 -11.68 4.11
CA ILE A 97 14.91 -10.52 3.82
C ILE A 97 15.60 -9.94 5.07
N GLY A 98 15.39 -10.52 6.25
CA GLY A 98 15.97 -10.06 7.51
C GLY A 98 15.48 -8.67 7.96
N ALA A 99 14.29 -8.25 7.54
CA ALA A 99 13.74 -6.95 7.92
C ALA A 99 13.17 -6.97 9.35
N ARG A 100 13.43 -5.92 10.14
CA ARG A 100 12.86 -5.76 11.47
C ARG A 100 11.37 -5.39 11.36
N LEU A 101 10.48 -6.35 11.61
CA LEU A 101 9.04 -6.16 11.60
C LEU A 101 8.51 -5.83 13.00
N ILE A 102 7.69 -4.77 13.09
CA ILE A 102 6.88 -4.43 14.25
C ILE A 102 5.41 -4.58 13.85
N VAL A 103 4.67 -5.39 14.59
CA VAL A 103 3.22 -5.55 14.41
C VAL A 103 2.53 -4.87 15.58
N HIS A 104 1.64 -3.94 15.28
CA HIS A 104 0.84 -3.24 16.29
C HIS A 104 -0.64 -3.51 16.08
N THR A 105 -1.34 -3.77 17.17
CA THR A 105 -2.76 -4.11 17.21
C THR A 105 -3.44 -3.31 18.33
N ASN A 106 -4.57 -2.71 18.06
CA ASN A 106 -5.38 -2.07 19.10
C ASN A 106 -6.19 -3.13 19.86
N THR A 107 -5.56 -3.71 20.88
CA THR A 107 -6.15 -4.80 21.69
C THR A 107 -7.37 -4.35 22.50
N GLU A 108 -7.43 -3.08 22.90
CA GLU A 108 -8.56 -2.49 23.62
C GLU A 108 -9.81 -2.49 22.73
N ALA A 109 -9.72 -1.91 21.53
CA ALA A 109 -10.86 -1.88 20.59
C ALA A 109 -11.31 -3.28 20.16
N ILE A 110 -10.39 -4.26 20.09
CA ILE A 110 -10.74 -5.65 19.81
C ILE A 110 -11.50 -6.26 20.99
N ALA A 111 -11.05 -6.04 22.22
CA ALA A 111 -11.71 -6.52 23.43
C ALA A 111 -13.12 -5.93 23.60
N GLU A 112 -13.34 -4.70 23.14
CA GLU A 112 -14.65 -4.03 23.06
C GLU A 112 -15.54 -4.59 21.93
N GLY A 113 -15.06 -5.53 21.12
CA GLY A 113 -15.82 -6.15 20.04
C GLY A 113 -15.95 -5.28 18.80
N THR A 114 -15.03 -4.34 18.55
CA THR A 114 -15.04 -3.49 17.36
C THR A 114 -14.94 -4.33 16.10
N GLN A 115 -15.97 -4.31 15.27
CA GLN A 115 -16.02 -5.01 14.00
C GLN A 115 -16.86 -4.25 12.96
N PRO A 116 -16.55 -4.38 11.65
CA PRO A 116 -17.13 -3.54 10.61
C PRO A 116 -18.66 -3.72 10.48
N PHE A 117 -19.19 -4.89 10.80
CA PHE A 117 -20.63 -5.18 10.67
C PHE A 117 -21.48 -4.72 11.86
N LEU A 118 -20.86 -4.44 13.00
CA LEU A 118 -21.55 -3.91 14.18
C LEU A 118 -21.48 -2.38 14.26
N VAL A 119 -20.26 -1.83 14.09
CA VAL A 119 -20.03 -0.39 14.27
C VAL A 119 -19.94 0.39 12.95
N GLY A 120 -20.01 -0.31 11.81
CA GLY A 120 -19.80 0.24 10.48
C GLY A 120 -18.31 0.37 10.11
N THR A 121 -18.03 0.40 8.82
CA THR A 121 -16.66 0.45 8.27
C THR A 121 -15.88 1.68 8.72
N LYS A 122 -16.51 2.84 8.80
CA LYS A 122 -15.86 4.11 9.20
C LYS A 122 -15.34 4.04 10.64
N ALA A 123 -16.22 3.68 11.59
CA ALA A 123 -15.85 3.60 13.01
C ALA A 123 -14.82 2.49 13.26
N CYS A 124 -15.01 1.31 12.65
CA CYS A 124 -14.04 0.21 12.73
C CYS A 124 -12.65 0.62 12.21
N CYS A 125 -12.58 1.26 11.03
CA CYS A 125 -11.31 1.76 10.50
C CYS A 125 -10.70 2.86 11.37
N GLY A 126 -11.52 3.73 11.96
CA GLY A 126 -11.06 4.75 12.91
C GLY A 126 -10.33 4.12 14.10
N ALA A 127 -10.95 3.12 14.73
CA ALA A 127 -10.39 2.45 15.91
C ALA A 127 -9.22 1.52 15.58
N LEU A 128 -9.40 0.61 14.61
CA LEU A 128 -8.44 -0.47 14.35
C LEU A 128 -7.30 -0.09 13.39
N LYS A 129 -7.43 1.03 12.64
CA LYS A 129 -6.36 1.50 11.75
C LYS A 129 -5.83 2.85 12.17
N THR A 130 -6.68 3.90 12.21
CA THR A 130 -6.21 5.27 12.41
C THR A 130 -5.64 5.46 13.80
N LYS A 131 -6.44 5.17 14.84
CA LYS A 131 -5.98 5.25 16.23
C LYS A 131 -4.80 4.33 16.47
N SER A 132 -4.87 3.09 16.02
CA SER A 132 -3.79 2.11 16.15
C SER A 132 -2.48 2.58 15.51
N LEU A 133 -2.55 3.24 14.34
CA LEU A 133 -1.38 3.82 13.68
C LEU A 133 -0.78 4.97 14.50
N LEU A 134 -1.62 5.90 14.96
CA LEU A 134 -1.16 7.04 15.76
C LEU A 134 -0.53 6.59 17.08
N ASP A 135 -1.16 5.64 17.77
CA ASP A 135 -0.63 5.04 19.00
C ASP A 135 0.75 4.38 18.76
N ALA A 136 0.88 3.59 17.68
CA ALA A 136 2.13 2.94 17.33
C ALA A 136 3.25 3.94 16.99
N LEU A 137 2.92 5.00 16.26
CA LEU A 137 3.89 6.03 15.89
C LEU A 137 4.35 6.83 17.10
N THR A 138 3.42 7.19 17.99
CA THR A 138 3.72 7.90 19.24
C THR A 138 4.54 7.02 20.17
N ALA A 139 4.13 5.78 20.40
CA ALA A 139 4.86 4.84 21.27
C ALA A 139 6.28 4.54 20.75
N GLY A 140 6.45 4.49 19.43
CA GLY A 140 7.75 4.35 18.78
C GLY A 140 8.58 5.62 18.78
N GLY A 141 8.00 6.79 19.02
CA GLY A 141 8.67 8.10 18.91
C GLY A 141 9.16 8.38 17.48
N TYR A 142 8.42 7.91 16.45
CA TYR A 142 8.83 8.06 15.07
C TYR A 142 8.57 9.49 14.56
N ASP A 143 9.60 10.10 14.00
CA ASP A 143 9.59 11.46 13.44
C ASP A 143 9.34 11.47 11.92
N ALA A 144 9.64 10.37 11.23
CA ALA A 144 9.34 10.18 9.82
C ALA A 144 8.72 8.81 9.55
N ALA A 145 7.67 8.75 8.71
CA ALA A 145 7.04 7.48 8.34
C ALA A 145 6.83 7.40 6.83
N PHE A 146 7.53 6.44 6.21
CA PHE A 146 7.37 6.14 4.79
C PHE A 146 6.03 5.48 4.48
N GLY A 147 5.40 5.88 3.39
CA GLY A 147 4.18 5.30 2.89
C GLY A 147 4.13 5.17 1.38
N GLY A 148 3.35 4.20 0.92
CA GLY A 148 3.19 3.86 -0.49
C GLY A 148 2.16 4.69 -1.24
N ALA A 149 1.71 5.83 -0.71
CA ALA A 149 0.71 6.65 -1.37
C ALA A 149 1.24 7.29 -2.66
N ARG A 150 0.40 7.30 -3.69
CA ARG A 150 0.69 7.89 -5.00
C ARG A 150 -0.33 8.97 -5.32
N ARG A 151 0.09 10.03 -6.01
CA ARG A 151 -0.82 11.11 -6.45
C ARG A 151 -1.88 10.62 -7.45
N ASP A 152 -1.58 9.56 -8.17
CA ASP A 152 -2.45 8.92 -9.16
C ASP A 152 -3.66 8.19 -8.55
N GLU A 153 -3.62 7.79 -7.28
CA GLU A 153 -4.66 6.99 -6.65
C GLU A 153 -6.00 7.72 -6.52
N GLU A 154 -5.97 9.00 -6.13
CA GLU A 154 -7.16 9.81 -5.91
C GLU A 154 -6.86 11.31 -5.75
N ARG A 155 -7.91 12.15 -5.86
CA ARG A 155 -7.79 13.62 -5.79
C ARG A 155 -7.16 14.14 -4.51
N SER A 156 -7.47 13.56 -3.36
CA SER A 156 -6.93 14.03 -2.08
C SER A 156 -5.43 13.76 -1.97
N ARG A 157 -4.96 12.67 -2.60
CA ARG A 157 -3.53 12.33 -2.64
C ARG A 157 -2.75 13.21 -3.61
N ALA A 158 -3.38 13.71 -4.66
CA ALA A 158 -2.75 14.68 -5.56
C ALA A 158 -2.34 15.99 -4.88
N LYS A 159 -2.99 16.34 -3.77
CA LYS A 159 -2.66 17.52 -2.94
C LYS A 159 -1.52 17.27 -1.95
N GLU A 160 -1.12 16.04 -1.74
CA GLU A 160 -0.12 15.67 -0.75
C GLU A 160 1.29 15.96 -1.26
N ARG A 161 2.17 16.38 -0.35
CA ARG A 161 3.60 16.58 -0.63
C ARG A 161 4.36 15.27 -0.50
N ILE A 162 5.55 15.19 -1.08
CA ILE A 162 6.47 14.06 -0.84
C ILE A 162 6.85 14.02 0.63
N PHE A 163 7.20 15.18 1.22
CA PHE A 163 7.38 15.36 2.65
C PHE A 163 6.14 16.06 3.22
N SER A 164 5.19 15.29 3.68
CA SER A 164 3.89 15.77 4.14
C SER A 164 3.86 15.92 5.65
N LEU A 165 3.84 17.19 6.11
CA LEU A 165 3.86 17.53 7.53
C LEU A 165 2.59 17.04 8.25
N ARG A 166 2.79 16.51 9.44
CA ARG A 166 1.75 16.23 10.43
C ARG A 166 2.02 17.05 11.69
N ASP A 167 0.97 17.67 12.19
CA ASP A 167 1.04 18.42 13.45
C ASP A 167 1.24 17.48 14.67
N ALA A 168 1.28 18.07 15.87
CA ALA A 168 1.46 17.32 17.11
C ALA A 168 0.34 16.32 17.43
N ASN A 169 -0.81 16.40 16.74
CA ASN A 169 -1.90 15.45 16.83
C ASN A 169 -1.88 14.42 15.68
N GLY A 170 -0.85 14.43 14.84
CA GLY A 170 -0.72 13.58 13.66
C GLY A 170 -1.62 14.00 12.50
N GLN A 171 -2.23 15.20 12.54
CA GLN A 171 -3.21 15.67 11.57
C GLN A 171 -2.52 16.35 10.36
N TRP A 172 -3.14 16.19 9.20
CA TRP A 172 -2.72 16.85 7.97
C TRP A 172 -3.53 18.12 7.72
N ASP A 173 -2.82 19.24 7.58
CA ASP A 173 -3.40 20.50 7.13
C ASP A 173 -2.81 20.90 5.77
N PRO A 174 -3.60 20.93 4.68
CA PRO A 174 -3.12 21.29 3.35
C PRO A 174 -2.62 22.75 3.27
N LYS A 175 -3.05 23.64 4.16
CA LYS A 175 -2.64 25.04 4.18
C LYS A 175 -1.26 25.25 4.79
N ASN A 176 -0.85 24.35 5.69
CA ASN A 176 0.45 24.42 6.39
C ASN A 176 1.52 23.52 5.76
N GLN A 177 1.26 22.98 4.57
CA GLN A 177 2.27 22.23 3.84
C GLN A 177 3.29 23.17 3.18
N ARG A 178 4.55 22.79 3.31
CA ARG A 178 5.64 23.57 2.70
C ARG A 178 5.76 23.26 1.22
N PRO A 179 6.01 24.25 0.35
CA PRO A 179 6.20 24.00 -1.07
C PRO A 179 7.50 23.24 -1.34
N GLU A 180 7.44 22.30 -2.28
CA GLU A 180 8.59 21.52 -2.76
C GLU A 180 9.12 22.10 -4.09
N LEU A 181 9.50 23.40 -4.05
CA LEU A 181 10.04 24.08 -5.21
C LEU A 181 11.43 23.54 -5.55
N TRP A 182 11.72 23.41 -6.86
CA TRP A 182 13.00 22.90 -7.36
C TRP A 182 13.44 21.56 -6.76
N ARG A 183 12.48 20.70 -6.37
CA ARG A 183 12.73 19.41 -5.70
C ARG A 183 13.42 19.53 -4.35
N LEU A 184 13.34 20.67 -3.69
CA LEU A 184 13.83 20.83 -2.33
C LEU A 184 12.82 20.20 -1.37
N LEU A 185 13.28 19.15 -0.69
CA LEU A 185 12.51 18.46 0.34
C LEU A 185 12.71 19.20 1.67
N ASN A 186 11.61 19.46 2.37
CA ASN A 186 11.68 20.20 3.62
C ASN A 186 11.48 19.27 4.81
N SER A 187 12.59 18.85 5.42
CA SER A 187 12.66 17.90 6.53
C SER A 187 12.43 18.53 7.91
N ARG A 188 12.37 19.86 8.01
CA ARG A 188 12.29 20.53 9.31
C ARG A 188 10.98 20.24 10.05
N VAL A 189 11.07 19.63 11.24
CA VAL A 189 9.96 19.37 12.17
C VAL A 189 10.18 20.09 13.49
N ARG A 190 9.10 20.43 14.19
CA ARG A 190 9.11 20.93 15.56
C ARG A 190 8.84 19.77 16.53
N PRO A 191 9.16 19.93 17.82
CA PRO A 191 8.80 18.92 18.81
C PRO A 191 7.31 18.55 18.74
N GLY A 192 7.02 17.26 18.65
CA GLY A 192 5.67 16.72 18.50
C GLY A 192 5.14 16.62 17.06
N GLU A 193 5.72 17.33 16.09
CA GLU A 193 5.40 17.18 14.67
C GLU A 193 6.10 15.96 14.08
N SER A 194 5.59 15.45 12.97
CA SER A 194 6.22 14.36 12.21
C SER A 194 5.99 14.54 10.70
N ILE A 195 6.71 13.78 9.89
CA ILE A 195 6.57 13.79 8.43
C ILE A 195 6.06 12.43 7.95
N ARG A 196 5.08 12.45 7.06
CA ARG A 196 4.77 11.31 6.20
C ARG A 196 5.53 11.47 4.90
N VAL A 197 6.29 10.45 4.52
CA VAL A 197 7.14 10.49 3.32
C VAL A 197 6.58 9.54 2.27
N PHE A 198 6.40 10.07 1.05
CA PHE A 198 5.80 9.34 -0.06
C PHE A 198 6.76 9.22 -1.25
N PRO A 199 7.72 8.29 -1.22
CA PRO A 199 8.69 8.14 -2.31
C PRO A 199 8.06 7.73 -3.65
N LEU A 200 6.85 7.15 -3.61
CA LEU A 200 6.09 6.76 -4.80
C LEU A 200 5.12 7.84 -5.30
N SER A 201 5.20 9.07 -4.80
CA SER A 201 4.26 10.15 -5.14
C SER A 201 4.03 10.34 -6.64
N ASN A 202 5.07 10.24 -7.44
CA ASN A 202 5.05 10.47 -8.88
C ASN A 202 4.82 9.20 -9.72
N TRP A 203 4.67 8.05 -9.08
CA TRP A 203 4.43 6.77 -9.73
C TRP A 203 2.95 6.60 -10.09
N THR A 204 2.66 5.99 -11.22
CA THR A 204 1.33 5.49 -11.58
C THR A 204 1.14 4.03 -11.14
N GLU A 205 -0.09 3.53 -11.19
CA GLU A 205 -0.35 2.10 -10.93
C GLU A 205 0.38 1.19 -11.92
N ILE A 206 0.47 1.64 -13.19
CA ILE A 206 1.19 0.91 -14.23
C ILE A 206 2.69 0.89 -13.93
N ASP A 207 3.29 1.99 -13.47
CA ASP A 207 4.70 2.03 -13.09
C ASP A 207 4.99 1.04 -11.96
N VAL A 208 4.12 0.98 -10.94
CA VAL A 208 4.26 0.02 -9.83
C VAL A 208 4.25 -1.42 -10.34
N TRP A 209 3.30 -1.81 -11.18
CA TRP A 209 3.24 -3.16 -11.71
C TRP A 209 4.38 -3.48 -12.68
N SER A 210 4.78 -2.51 -13.52
CA SER A 210 5.93 -2.65 -14.42
C SER A 210 7.22 -2.85 -13.63
N TYR A 211 7.39 -2.13 -12.53
CA TYR A 211 8.55 -2.28 -11.66
C TYR A 211 8.53 -3.61 -10.88
N ILE A 212 7.34 -4.07 -10.44
CA ILE A 212 7.17 -5.41 -9.85
C ILE A 212 7.60 -6.49 -10.85
N HIS A 213 7.23 -6.34 -12.11
CA HIS A 213 7.62 -7.27 -13.18
C HIS A 213 9.14 -7.24 -13.42
N LEU A 214 9.71 -6.04 -13.59
CA LEU A 214 11.13 -5.83 -13.89
C LEU A 214 12.03 -6.38 -12.77
N GLU A 215 11.74 -6.03 -11.52
CA GLU A 215 12.52 -6.41 -10.34
C GLU A 215 12.12 -7.77 -9.74
N LYS A 216 11.12 -8.44 -10.35
CA LYS A 216 10.57 -9.73 -9.87
C LYS A 216 10.20 -9.69 -8.38
N ILE A 217 9.54 -8.59 -7.97
CA ILE A 217 9.17 -8.37 -6.58
C ILE A 217 8.06 -9.35 -6.17
N PRO A 218 8.24 -10.13 -5.11
CA PRO A 218 7.19 -10.96 -4.58
C PRO A 218 6.01 -10.12 -4.09
N VAL A 219 4.78 -10.55 -4.45
CA VAL A 219 3.54 -9.93 -4.00
C VAL A 219 2.57 -10.99 -3.48
N VAL A 220 1.59 -10.56 -2.69
CA VAL A 220 0.58 -11.46 -2.13
C VAL A 220 -0.24 -12.11 -3.25
N PRO A 221 -0.51 -13.43 -3.18
CA PRO A 221 -1.28 -14.15 -4.19
C PRO A 221 -2.69 -13.61 -4.45
N LEU A 222 -3.25 -12.79 -3.55
CA LEU A 222 -4.54 -12.12 -3.71
C LEU A 222 -4.64 -11.24 -4.97
N TYR A 223 -3.53 -10.77 -5.50
CA TYR A 223 -3.48 -9.98 -6.72
C TYR A 223 -3.70 -10.79 -7.99
N PHE A 224 -3.52 -12.10 -7.92
CA PHE A 224 -3.68 -13.00 -9.09
C PHE A 224 -5.07 -13.60 -9.11
N ALA A 225 -5.61 -13.74 -10.32
CA ALA A 225 -6.91 -14.33 -10.52
C ALA A 225 -6.91 -15.82 -10.13
N LYS A 226 -7.86 -16.18 -9.29
CA LYS A 226 -8.21 -17.57 -8.98
C LYS A 226 -9.71 -17.68 -8.75
N GLU A 227 -10.25 -18.87 -8.81
CA GLU A 227 -11.62 -19.13 -8.42
C GLU A 227 -11.76 -18.93 -6.89
N ARG A 228 -12.72 -18.07 -6.50
CA ARG A 228 -13.01 -17.76 -5.09
C ARG A 228 -14.49 -17.83 -4.84
N GLU A 229 -14.84 -18.27 -3.63
CA GLU A 229 -16.21 -18.15 -3.16
C GLU A 229 -16.47 -16.69 -2.74
N VAL A 230 -17.46 -16.08 -3.37
CA VAL A 230 -17.80 -14.66 -3.18
C VAL A 230 -19.29 -14.47 -3.03
N VAL A 231 -19.69 -13.37 -2.40
CA VAL A 231 -21.05 -12.84 -2.46
C VAL A 231 -21.06 -11.54 -3.25
N VAL A 232 -22.11 -11.33 -4.03
CA VAL A 232 -22.29 -10.11 -4.84
C VAL A 232 -23.12 -9.10 -4.07
N ARG A 233 -22.55 -7.92 -3.76
CA ARG A 233 -23.22 -6.80 -3.12
C ARG A 233 -23.12 -5.56 -4.01
N GLY A 234 -24.20 -5.23 -4.70
CA GLY A 234 -24.16 -4.20 -5.74
C GLY A 234 -23.18 -4.57 -6.84
N GLU A 235 -22.21 -3.71 -7.13
CA GLU A 235 -21.15 -3.96 -8.10
C GLU A 235 -19.92 -4.68 -7.50
N SER A 236 -19.88 -4.87 -6.20
CA SER A 236 -18.71 -5.41 -5.49
C SER A 236 -18.83 -6.93 -5.30
N LEU A 237 -17.73 -7.64 -5.54
CA LEU A 237 -17.54 -9.03 -5.17
C LEU A 237 -16.81 -9.09 -3.82
N ILE A 238 -17.46 -9.64 -2.80
CA ILE A 238 -16.89 -9.78 -1.48
C ILE A 238 -16.49 -11.24 -1.26
N ALA A 239 -15.21 -11.49 -1.04
CA ALA A 239 -14.72 -12.86 -0.78
C ALA A 239 -15.17 -13.34 0.60
N LEU A 240 -15.64 -14.58 0.66
CA LEU A 240 -16.14 -15.22 1.88
C LEU A 240 -15.04 -15.96 2.67
N GLU A 241 -13.81 -15.74 2.31
CA GLU A 241 -12.67 -16.35 2.99
C GLU A 241 -12.68 -15.98 4.50
N GLN A 242 -12.37 -16.97 5.37
CA GLN A 242 -12.22 -16.82 6.82
C GLN A 242 -13.49 -16.50 7.61
N SER A 243 -14.68 -16.65 7.03
CA SER A 243 -15.97 -16.45 7.76
C SER A 243 -16.15 -15.07 8.39
N PHE A 244 -15.39 -14.06 7.98
CA PHE A 244 -15.50 -12.69 8.49
C PHE A 244 -16.73 -11.96 7.94
N VAL A 245 -17.28 -12.43 6.82
CA VAL A 245 -18.38 -11.77 6.13
C VAL A 245 -19.68 -12.53 6.41
N PRO A 246 -20.61 -11.99 7.22
CA PRO A 246 -21.90 -12.61 7.41
C PRO A 246 -22.71 -12.52 6.12
N LEU A 247 -23.40 -13.61 5.77
CA LEU A 247 -24.35 -13.61 4.67
C LEU A 247 -25.63 -12.88 5.08
N LEU A 248 -26.12 -12.00 4.22
CA LEU A 248 -27.42 -11.35 4.39
C LEU A 248 -28.57 -12.28 3.93
N PRO A 249 -29.79 -12.08 4.42
CA PRO A 249 -30.95 -12.86 3.97
C PRO A 249 -31.09 -12.82 2.45
N GLY A 250 -31.14 -14.00 1.84
CA GLY A 250 -31.28 -14.14 0.38
C GLY A 250 -29.97 -14.13 -0.42
N GLU A 251 -28.84 -13.82 0.19
CA GLU A 251 -27.54 -13.93 -0.49
C GLU A 251 -27.17 -15.39 -0.70
N ARG A 252 -26.56 -15.66 -1.86
CA ARG A 252 -26.03 -16.99 -2.20
C ARG A 252 -24.58 -16.87 -2.61
N PRO A 253 -23.68 -17.62 -1.98
CA PRO A 253 -22.29 -17.73 -2.42
C PRO A 253 -22.19 -18.22 -3.87
N GLN A 254 -21.22 -17.69 -4.60
CA GLN A 254 -20.91 -18.04 -5.97
C GLN A 254 -19.40 -18.26 -6.12
N HIS A 255 -19.01 -19.24 -6.92
CA HIS A 255 -17.62 -19.43 -7.31
C HIS A 255 -17.33 -18.57 -8.55
N ILE A 256 -16.44 -17.60 -8.41
CA ILE A 256 -16.13 -16.64 -9.48
C ILE A 256 -14.62 -16.52 -9.63
N MET A 257 -14.15 -16.57 -10.89
CA MET A 257 -12.76 -16.23 -11.23
C MET A 257 -12.56 -14.73 -11.00
N CYS A 258 -11.77 -14.37 -9.99
CA CYS A 258 -11.58 -12.99 -9.58
C CYS A 258 -10.23 -12.76 -8.90
N ARG A 259 -9.82 -11.51 -8.81
CA ARG A 259 -8.62 -11.05 -8.09
C ARG A 259 -8.91 -9.80 -7.30
N MET A 260 -8.03 -9.47 -6.35
CA MET A 260 -8.05 -8.17 -5.67
C MET A 260 -7.18 -7.19 -6.46
N ARG A 261 -7.70 -5.99 -6.77
CA ARG A 261 -6.92 -4.91 -7.38
C ARG A 261 -6.18 -4.09 -6.31
N SER A 262 -6.81 -3.92 -5.16
CA SER A 262 -6.21 -3.35 -3.96
C SER A 262 -6.59 -4.20 -2.76
N ILE A 263 -5.70 -4.32 -1.79
CA ILE A 263 -5.93 -5.18 -0.63
C ILE A 263 -6.00 -4.38 0.68
N GLY A 264 -6.81 -4.87 1.59
CA GLY A 264 -7.07 -4.26 2.89
C GLY A 264 -7.58 -5.29 3.90
N CYS A 265 -8.55 -4.91 4.73
CA CYS A 265 -9.28 -5.88 5.55
C CYS A 265 -10.20 -6.72 4.65
N SER A 266 -10.29 -8.03 4.89
CA SER A 266 -11.10 -8.94 4.10
C SER A 266 -12.55 -8.46 3.90
N PRO A 267 -13.28 -8.03 4.95
CA PRO A 267 -14.65 -7.55 4.80
C PRO A 267 -14.82 -6.25 3.98
N CYS A 268 -13.73 -5.49 3.84
CA CYS A 268 -13.75 -4.17 3.19
C CYS A 268 -13.07 -4.17 1.81
N THR A 269 -12.61 -5.33 1.36
CA THR A 269 -11.91 -5.48 0.09
C THR A 269 -12.83 -6.07 -0.95
N GLY A 270 -13.13 -5.30 -2.00
CA GLY A 270 -13.84 -5.80 -3.18
C GLY A 270 -12.90 -6.48 -4.15
N ALA A 271 -13.32 -7.61 -4.70
CA ALA A 271 -12.65 -8.27 -5.81
C ALA A 271 -13.23 -7.79 -7.16
N ILE A 272 -12.46 -7.98 -8.22
CA ILE A 272 -12.89 -7.76 -9.61
C ILE A 272 -12.91 -9.08 -10.36
N ARG A 273 -13.85 -9.24 -11.29
CA ARG A 273 -13.82 -10.35 -12.27
C ARG A 273 -12.58 -10.20 -13.13
N SER A 274 -11.77 -11.22 -13.18
CA SER A 274 -10.50 -11.17 -13.91
C SER A 274 -9.98 -12.57 -14.15
N THR A 275 -9.24 -12.75 -15.23
CA THR A 275 -8.47 -13.96 -15.55
C THR A 275 -6.96 -13.71 -15.46
N ALA A 276 -6.55 -12.52 -15.02
CA ALA A 276 -5.14 -12.15 -14.92
C ALA A 276 -4.46 -12.86 -13.74
N ASP A 277 -3.79 -13.95 -14.03
CA ASP A 277 -3.09 -14.83 -13.08
C ASP A 277 -1.57 -14.61 -13.05
N THR A 278 -1.07 -13.65 -13.84
CA THR A 278 0.35 -13.26 -13.91
C THR A 278 0.49 -11.74 -13.95
N VAL A 279 1.66 -11.23 -13.58
CA VAL A 279 1.94 -9.78 -13.60
C VAL A 279 1.77 -9.19 -15.01
N PRO A 280 2.27 -9.79 -16.11
CA PRO A 280 2.02 -9.27 -17.45
C PRO A 280 0.53 -9.13 -17.78
N LYS A 281 -0.29 -10.14 -17.47
CA LYS A 281 -1.75 -10.07 -17.69
C LYS A 281 -2.43 -8.99 -16.84
N ILE A 282 -1.95 -8.74 -15.62
CA ILE A 282 -2.43 -7.62 -14.81
C ILE A 282 -2.12 -6.29 -15.48
N ILE A 283 -0.93 -6.13 -16.04
CA ILE A 283 -0.52 -4.90 -16.76
C ILE A 283 -1.40 -4.72 -18.01
N GLU A 284 -1.61 -5.76 -18.81
CA GLU A 284 -2.49 -5.73 -19.98
C GLU A 284 -3.92 -5.30 -19.61
N GLU A 285 -4.47 -5.88 -18.54
CA GLU A 285 -5.80 -5.53 -18.02
C GLU A 285 -5.87 -4.06 -17.59
N LEU A 286 -4.83 -3.54 -16.92
CA LEU A 286 -4.76 -2.14 -16.48
C LEU A 286 -4.70 -1.16 -17.64
N VAL A 287 -3.93 -1.46 -18.68
CA VAL A 287 -3.85 -0.63 -19.90
C VAL A 287 -5.21 -0.54 -20.57
N ALA A 288 -5.99 -1.63 -20.58
CA ALA A 288 -7.34 -1.66 -21.14
C ALA A 288 -8.40 -0.97 -20.27
N THR A 289 -8.12 -0.76 -18.98
CA THR A 289 -9.09 -0.27 -17.99
C THR A 289 -8.95 1.25 -17.79
N LYS A 290 -10.08 2.01 -17.91
CA LYS A 290 -10.12 3.46 -17.69
C LYS A 290 -10.52 3.87 -16.27
N HIS A 291 -10.68 2.93 -15.34
CA HIS A 291 -11.20 3.19 -13.99
C HIS A 291 -10.11 3.31 -12.93
N SER A 292 -10.33 4.18 -11.93
CA SER A 292 -9.44 4.33 -10.77
C SER A 292 -9.34 3.04 -9.96
N GLU A 293 -8.15 2.79 -9.40
CA GLU A 293 -7.84 1.65 -8.52
C GLU A 293 -8.78 1.53 -7.31
N ARG A 294 -9.21 2.64 -6.74
CA ARG A 294 -9.97 2.69 -5.49
C ARG A 294 -11.47 2.60 -5.65
N GLN A 295 -11.99 2.65 -6.88
CA GLN A 295 -13.43 2.71 -7.16
C GLN A 295 -14.24 1.55 -6.57
N LEU A 296 -13.60 0.42 -6.24
CA LEU A 296 -14.25 -0.78 -5.70
C LEU A 296 -14.03 -1.01 -4.20
N ARG A 297 -13.45 -0.05 -3.48
CA ARG A 297 -13.34 -0.15 -2.02
C ARG A 297 -14.64 0.28 -1.36
N VAL A 298 -15.22 -0.60 -0.57
CA VAL A 298 -16.47 -0.33 0.19
C VAL A 298 -16.40 0.97 0.99
N ILE A 299 -15.23 1.27 1.57
CA ILE A 299 -15.03 2.46 2.41
C ILE A 299 -15.00 3.78 1.62
N ASP A 300 -14.71 3.74 0.33
CA ASP A 300 -14.58 4.95 -0.51
C ASP A 300 -15.92 5.36 -1.13
N HIS A 301 -16.95 4.51 -1.06
CA HIS A 301 -18.31 4.80 -1.50
C HIS A 301 -19.13 5.63 -0.48
N ASP A 302 -18.65 5.74 0.77
CA ASP A 302 -19.44 6.34 1.84
C ASP A 302 -19.61 7.86 1.80
N GLN A 303 -18.72 8.64 1.14
CA GLN A 303 -18.89 10.10 0.93
C GLN A 303 -17.80 10.69 0.00
N ASP A 304 -18.17 11.65 -0.84
CA ASP A 304 -17.22 12.53 -1.56
C ASP A 304 -16.32 13.27 -0.56
N GLY A 305 -14.99 13.10 -0.68
CA GLY A 305 -14.01 13.72 0.22
C GLY A 305 -13.67 12.93 1.47
N SER A 306 -14.16 11.70 1.63
CA SER A 306 -13.92 10.87 2.83
C SER A 306 -12.44 10.69 3.19
N MET A 307 -11.54 10.59 2.20
CA MET A 307 -10.10 10.48 2.44
C MET A 307 -9.45 11.77 2.93
N GLU A 308 -9.91 12.93 2.47
CA GLU A 308 -9.41 14.22 2.98
C GLU A 308 -9.81 14.42 4.46
N LEU A 309 -11.02 14.04 4.82
CA LEU A 309 -11.46 14.03 6.22
C LEU A 309 -10.64 13.07 7.07
N LYS A 310 -10.41 11.83 6.59
CA LYS A 310 -9.60 10.84 7.31
C LYS A 310 -8.14 11.29 7.52
N LYS A 311 -7.54 11.99 6.56
CA LYS A 311 -6.19 12.56 6.72
C LYS A 311 -6.16 13.65 7.80
N ARG A 312 -7.22 14.46 7.92
CA ARG A 312 -7.37 15.42 9.02
C ARG A 312 -7.51 14.74 10.37
N GLU A 313 -8.05 13.54 10.43
CA GLU A 313 -8.15 12.69 11.60
C GLU A 313 -6.85 11.92 11.91
N GLY A 314 -5.79 12.10 11.11
CA GLY A 314 -4.52 11.43 11.25
C GLY A 314 -4.37 10.12 10.45
N TYR A 315 -5.35 9.79 9.59
CA TYR A 315 -5.22 8.65 8.69
C TYR A 315 -4.16 8.91 7.62
N PHE A 316 -3.62 7.82 7.15
CA PHE A 316 -2.53 7.74 6.19
C PHE A 316 -2.99 7.89 4.74
#